data_5dc3c4a1579ce7b23319937826d9a7b9
#
_entry.id   5dc3c4a1579ce7b23319937826d9a7b9
#
_cell.length_a   1.000
_cell.length_b   1.000
_cell.length_c   1.000
_cell.angle_alpha   90.00
_cell.angle_beta   90.00
_cell.angle_gamma   90.00
#
_symmetry.space_group_name_H-M   'P 1'
#
loop_
_entity.id
_entity.type
_entity.pdbx_description
1 polymer ?
#
loop_
_entity_poly.entity_id
_entity_poly.type
_entity_poly.pdbx_seq_one_letter_code
_entity_poly.pdbx_strand_id
1 'polypeptide(L)'
;TAFEKRGYERREEGMIPTVLEKRGYERQEETEIPSLLRKYGYMQYNNRRENHMFANYWEIQNRVKYIKEELSHIEAVKKEMPAGELIVAKNNKNYKWYFHNQNTTIYLPKKEIELAKKLTLKKYYQLRKEELQRELQACQMYMQKADCKKDMLEKMLDNEEYERLLGGRRHSVKKELENWMNEKYEKNGSHPENLIVKGTQGKFLRSKSEAIIDKVLYTNGIPFRYEDKLVLENTFLYPDFTARHPKTGQVYYWEHFGLMDQPEYINRACQKIKMYCENGIIPGINLILTYETKENPLSIDQVEKIVKEYFL
;
A
#
# COMPACT_ATOMS: atom_id res chain seq x y z
N THR A 1 76.66 7.22 -8.08
CA THR A 1 75.26 6.93 -8.45
C THR A 1 74.34 7.74 -7.56
N ALA A 2 73.77 8.75 -8.17
CA ALA A 2 72.98 9.77 -7.52
C ALA A 2 71.60 9.22 -7.13
N PHE A 3 71.14 9.56 -5.94
CA PHE A 3 69.72 9.55 -5.58
C PHE A 3 69.38 10.95 -5.05
N GLU A 4 68.62 11.65 -5.87
CA GLU A 4 68.04 12.95 -5.55
C GLU A 4 66.97 12.84 -4.48
N LYS A 5 67.10 13.60 -3.45
CA LYS A 5 66.08 13.93 -2.47
C LYS A 5 65.12 14.92 -3.08
N ARG A 6 63.83 14.56 -3.21
CA ARG A 6 62.73 15.53 -3.39
C ARG A 6 62.12 15.87 -2.07
N GLY A 7 62.21 17.14 -1.68
CA GLY A 7 61.67 17.72 -0.48
C GLY A 7 60.13 17.81 -0.53
N TYR A 8 59.50 17.59 0.60
CA TYR A 8 58.13 17.93 0.86
C TYR A 8 58.06 19.39 1.28
N GLU A 9 57.57 20.25 0.39
CA GLU A 9 57.14 21.59 0.78
C GLU A 9 55.72 21.51 1.36
N ARG A 10 55.55 22.04 2.56
CA ARG A 10 54.29 22.38 3.19
C ARG A 10 53.62 23.47 2.35
N ARG A 11 52.47 23.24 1.81
CA ARG A 11 51.60 24.29 1.33
C ARG A 11 50.63 24.71 2.43
N GLU A 12 50.67 26.00 2.65
CA GLU A 12 49.88 26.79 3.56
C GLU A 12 48.38 26.71 3.29
N GLU A 13 47.61 26.94 4.32
CA GLU A 13 46.16 27.18 4.30
C GLU A 13 45.80 28.27 3.28
N GLY A 14 45.21 27.86 2.16
CA GLY A 14 44.72 28.75 1.12
C GLY A 14 43.25 28.97 1.23
N MET A 15 42.86 30.20 1.53
CA MET A 15 41.54 30.81 1.44
C MET A 15 40.66 30.21 0.36
N ILE A 16 39.39 29.98 0.72
CA ILE A 16 38.29 29.75 -0.20
C ILE A 16 38.16 31.02 -1.07
N PRO A 17 38.27 30.92 -2.41
CA PRO A 17 38.08 32.09 -3.24
C PRO A 17 36.61 32.52 -3.25
N THR A 18 36.34 33.70 -2.73
CA THR A 18 35.15 34.48 -3.07
C THR A 18 35.25 34.95 -4.51
N VAL A 19 34.80 34.14 -5.45
CA VAL A 19 34.57 34.57 -6.82
C VAL A 19 33.14 34.29 -7.19
N LEU A 20 32.27 35.17 -6.75
CA LEU A 20 30.98 35.40 -7.38
C LEU A 20 31.01 36.79 -8.03
N GLU A 21 31.88 36.94 -9.02
CA GLU A 21 31.75 38.05 -9.96
C GLU A 21 30.98 37.60 -11.21
N LYS A 22 29.75 38.15 -11.27
CA LYS A 22 29.03 38.58 -12.48
C LYS A 22 29.32 37.78 -13.76
N ARG A 23 28.59 36.68 -13.94
CA ARG A 23 28.13 36.28 -15.27
C ARG A 23 26.61 36.39 -15.26
N GLY A 24 26.12 37.29 -16.10
CA GLY A 24 24.70 37.45 -16.37
C GLY A 24 24.13 36.13 -16.87
N TYR A 25 23.33 35.50 -16.02
CA TYR A 25 22.39 34.51 -16.48
C TYR A 25 21.24 35.25 -17.10
N GLU A 26 21.28 35.35 -18.44
CA GLU A 26 20.08 35.60 -19.21
C GLU A 26 19.04 34.60 -18.75
N ARG A 27 17.86 35.13 -18.37
CA ARG A 27 16.66 34.34 -18.13
C ARG A 27 16.41 33.52 -19.40
N GLN A 28 16.75 32.25 -19.38
CA GLN A 28 16.15 31.34 -20.33
C GLN A 28 14.67 31.34 -20.02
N GLU A 29 13.90 31.78 -21.01
CA GLU A 29 12.45 31.71 -21.03
C GLU A 29 12.01 30.34 -20.50
N GLU A 30 11.17 30.34 -19.49
CA GLU A 30 10.44 29.15 -19.04
C GLU A 30 9.75 28.59 -20.28
N THR A 31 10.28 27.51 -20.81
CA THR A 31 9.58 26.74 -21.84
C THR A 31 8.24 26.35 -21.22
N GLU A 32 7.18 26.92 -21.72
CA GLU A 32 5.80 26.62 -21.30
C GLU A 32 5.58 25.12 -21.40
N ILE A 33 5.51 24.46 -20.24
CA ILE A 33 5.02 23.09 -20.15
C ILE A 33 3.62 23.11 -20.75
N PRO A 34 3.33 22.28 -21.77
CA PRO A 34 2.03 22.29 -22.43
C PRO A 34 0.89 22.25 -21.41
N SER A 35 -0.12 23.08 -21.61
CA SER A 35 -1.23 23.31 -20.68
C SER A 35 -1.96 22.03 -20.25
N LEU A 36 -1.91 20.99 -21.07
CA LEU A 36 -2.39 19.65 -20.79
C LEU A 36 -1.58 18.93 -19.70
N LEU A 37 -0.25 19.10 -19.67
CA LEU A 37 0.59 18.54 -18.59
C LEU A 37 0.38 19.29 -17.27
N ARG A 38 0.06 20.58 -17.29
CA ARG A 38 -0.30 21.33 -16.08
C ARG A 38 -1.64 20.84 -15.49
N LYS A 39 -2.62 20.51 -16.32
CA LYS A 39 -3.97 20.16 -15.86
C LYS A 39 -4.12 18.69 -15.43
N TYR A 40 -3.37 17.77 -16.05
CA TYR A 40 -3.49 16.32 -15.82
C TYR A 40 -2.27 15.68 -15.18
N GLY A 41 -1.06 16.17 -15.43
CA GLY A 41 0.17 15.68 -14.84
C GLY A 41 0.29 15.99 -13.33
N TYR A 42 -0.20 17.15 -12.90
CA TYR A 42 -0.16 17.54 -11.49
C TYR A 42 -1.09 16.72 -10.58
N MET A 43 -2.26 16.25 -11.08
CA MET A 43 -3.16 15.46 -10.25
C MET A 43 -2.76 13.99 -10.13
N GLN A 44 -2.16 13.38 -11.16
CA GLN A 44 -1.67 12.00 -11.05
C GLN A 44 -0.27 11.90 -10.43
N TYR A 45 0.59 12.90 -10.59
CA TYR A 45 1.94 12.90 -10.00
C TYR A 45 1.94 13.24 -8.50
N ASN A 46 1.01 14.06 -8.02
CA ASN A 46 0.90 14.34 -6.59
C ASN A 46 0.41 13.15 -5.74
N ASN A 47 -0.20 12.11 -6.34
CA ASN A 47 -0.55 10.89 -5.63
C ASN A 47 0.58 9.83 -5.61
N ARG A 48 1.62 9.99 -6.42
CA ARG A 48 2.84 9.20 -6.28
C ARG A 48 3.89 10.07 -5.61
N ARG A 49 3.89 10.05 -4.29
CA ARG A 49 5.04 10.60 -3.57
C ARG A 49 6.29 9.91 -4.06
N GLU A 50 7.15 10.64 -4.74
CA GLU A 50 8.53 10.25 -5.05
C GLU A 50 9.37 9.99 -3.78
N ASN A 51 8.77 10.15 -2.59
CA ASN A 51 9.47 10.27 -1.33
C ASN A 51 9.51 9.01 -0.47
N HIS A 52 8.90 7.89 -0.91
CA HIS A 52 9.03 6.66 -0.14
C HIS A 52 9.83 5.61 -0.91
N MET A 53 11.10 5.54 -0.60
CA MET A 53 11.94 4.39 -0.94
C MET A 53 11.34 3.06 -0.46
N PHE A 54 10.29 3.14 0.38
CA PHE A 54 9.58 2.04 1.01
C PHE A 54 8.05 2.16 0.85
N ALA A 55 7.59 2.49 -0.35
CA ALA A 55 6.18 2.80 -0.65
C ALA A 55 5.17 1.69 -0.27
N ASN A 56 5.59 0.45 -0.20
CA ASN A 56 4.71 -0.70 0.00
C ASN A 56 4.95 -1.41 1.35
N TYR A 57 5.36 -0.70 2.40
CA TYR A 57 5.63 -1.30 3.71
C TYR A 57 4.43 -2.09 4.25
N TRP A 58 3.23 -1.54 4.11
CA TRP A 58 1.99 -2.16 4.54
C TRP A 58 1.66 -3.45 3.75
N GLU A 59 1.82 -3.45 2.44
CA GLU A 59 1.63 -4.66 1.61
C GLU A 59 2.59 -5.77 2.02
N ILE A 60 3.85 -5.42 2.30
CA ILE A 60 4.85 -6.36 2.80
C ILE A 60 4.47 -6.88 4.19
N GLN A 61 3.94 -6.04 5.07
CA GLN A 61 3.50 -6.45 6.40
C GLN A 61 2.35 -7.48 6.32
N ASN A 62 1.37 -7.23 5.45
CA ASN A 62 0.28 -8.17 5.20
C ASN A 62 0.79 -9.47 4.55
N ARG A 63 1.73 -9.37 3.62
CA ARG A 63 2.36 -10.54 3.02
C ARG A 63 3.09 -11.40 4.06
N VAL A 64 3.80 -10.79 5.00
CA VAL A 64 4.46 -11.49 6.12
C VAL A 64 3.44 -12.23 6.99
N LYS A 65 2.30 -11.63 7.29
CA LYS A 65 1.23 -12.27 8.05
C LYS A 65 0.72 -13.51 7.33
N TYR A 66 0.35 -13.36 6.05
CA TYR A 66 -0.12 -14.47 5.21
C TYR A 66 0.90 -15.61 5.14
N ILE A 67 2.19 -15.32 4.91
CA ILE A 67 3.25 -16.34 4.86
C ILE A 67 3.36 -17.10 6.19
N LYS A 68 3.27 -16.42 7.32
CA LYS A 68 3.32 -17.08 8.65
C LYS A 68 2.14 -18.00 8.87
N GLU A 69 0.94 -17.61 8.46
CA GLU A 69 -0.26 -18.44 8.53
C GLU A 69 -0.13 -19.69 7.65
N GLU A 70 0.34 -19.53 6.40
CA GLU A 70 0.57 -20.65 5.47
C GLU A 70 1.67 -21.61 6.00
N LEU A 71 2.76 -21.08 6.54
CA LEU A 71 3.81 -21.89 7.17
C LEU A 71 3.28 -22.70 8.36
N SER A 72 2.44 -22.09 9.19
CA SER A 72 1.81 -22.77 10.33
C SER A 72 0.91 -23.92 9.87
N HIS A 73 0.12 -23.70 8.82
CA HIS A 73 -0.72 -24.74 8.23
C HIS A 73 0.13 -25.90 7.66
N ILE A 74 1.20 -25.59 6.92
CA ILE A 74 2.11 -26.59 6.37
C ILE A 74 2.73 -27.47 7.49
N GLU A 75 3.15 -26.85 8.60
CA GLU A 75 3.70 -27.57 9.76
C GLU A 75 2.68 -28.51 10.41
N ALA A 76 1.42 -28.10 10.51
CA ALA A 76 0.35 -28.92 11.04
C ALA A 76 0.10 -30.13 10.14
N VAL A 77 -0.08 -29.93 8.84
CA VAL A 77 -0.34 -31.02 7.87
C VAL A 77 0.84 -31.97 7.78
N LYS A 78 2.09 -31.49 7.86
CA LYS A 78 3.30 -32.31 7.74
C LYS A 78 3.44 -33.35 8.86
N LYS A 79 2.89 -33.08 10.04
CA LYS A 79 2.91 -34.04 11.17
C LYS A 79 2.15 -35.35 10.89
N GLU A 80 1.16 -35.29 10.01
CA GLU A 80 0.31 -36.43 9.64
C GLU A 80 0.82 -37.21 8.40
N MET A 81 1.93 -36.75 7.81
CA MET A 81 2.43 -37.34 6.57
C MET A 81 3.35 -38.55 6.81
N PRO A 82 3.33 -39.54 5.89
CA PRO A 82 4.14 -40.73 6.02
C PRO A 82 5.63 -40.43 6.03
N ALA A 83 6.42 -41.29 6.70
CA ALA A 83 7.86 -41.22 6.64
C ALA A 83 8.36 -41.56 5.20
N GLY A 84 9.60 -41.17 4.88
CA GLY A 84 10.22 -41.39 3.58
C GLY A 84 9.87 -40.37 2.51
N GLU A 85 10.35 -40.61 1.31
CA GLU A 85 10.24 -39.72 0.14
C GLU A 85 9.88 -40.51 -1.11
N LEU A 86 9.21 -39.88 -2.08
CA LEU A 86 8.94 -40.43 -3.38
C LEU A 86 9.98 -39.93 -4.39
N ILE A 87 10.65 -40.87 -5.05
CA ILE A 87 11.48 -40.60 -6.22
C ILE A 87 10.71 -41.04 -7.46
N VAL A 88 10.54 -40.10 -8.40
CA VAL A 88 9.90 -40.35 -9.69
C VAL A 88 10.98 -40.36 -10.77
N ALA A 89 11.20 -41.48 -11.39
CA ALA A 89 12.17 -41.66 -12.47
C ALA A 89 11.47 -41.86 -13.82
N LYS A 90 11.90 -41.11 -14.84
CA LYS A 90 11.41 -41.30 -16.21
C LYS A 90 12.03 -42.57 -16.81
N ASN A 91 11.20 -43.44 -17.39
CA ASN A 91 11.60 -44.62 -18.06
C ASN A 91 10.93 -44.70 -19.44
N ASN A 92 11.60 -44.22 -20.46
CA ASN A 92 11.07 -44.03 -21.80
C ASN A 92 9.80 -43.12 -21.79
N LYS A 93 8.65 -43.68 -22.20
CA LYS A 93 7.34 -42.98 -22.20
C LYS A 93 6.62 -43.06 -20.84
N ASN A 94 7.14 -43.84 -19.88
CA ASN A 94 6.50 -44.11 -18.60
C ASN A 94 7.30 -43.54 -17.42
N TYR A 95 6.71 -43.57 -16.24
CA TYR A 95 7.37 -43.19 -14.99
C TYR A 95 7.38 -44.37 -14.03
N LYS A 96 8.54 -44.63 -13.41
CA LYS A 96 8.72 -45.57 -12.29
C LYS A 96 8.77 -44.79 -11.00
N TRP A 97 8.20 -45.36 -9.94
CA TRP A 97 8.20 -44.81 -8.60
C TRP A 97 9.11 -45.62 -7.70
N TYR A 98 9.82 -44.89 -6.84
CA TYR A 98 10.65 -45.48 -5.81
C TYR A 98 10.37 -44.81 -4.49
N PHE A 99 10.25 -45.61 -3.44
CA PHE A 99 10.16 -45.16 -2.07
C PHE A 99 11.57 -45.12 -1.50
N HIS A 100 11.98 -43.98 -0.99
CA HIS A 100 13.26 -43.76 -0.34
C HIS A 100 13.04 -43.46 1.14
N ASN A 101 13.73 -44.18 2.01
CA ASN A 101 13.73 -43.96 3.44
C ASN A 101 15.15 -44.15 3.99
N GLN A 102 15.70 -43.11 4.57
CA GLN A 102 17.07 -43.05 5.13
C GLN A 102 18.14 -43.64 4.23
N ASN A 103 18.33 -45.00 4.25
CA ASN A 103 19.40 -45.67 3.54
C ASN A 103 18.92 -46.66 2.44
N THR A 104 17.62 -46.79 2.25
CA THR A 104 17.07 -47.77 1.29
C THR A 104 16.18 -47.10 0.25
N THR A 105 16.32 -47.56 -0.98
CA THR A 105 15.44 -47.14 -2.08
C THR A 105 14.84 -48.42 -2.69
N ILE A 106 13.53 -48.54 -2.63
CA ILE A 106 12.79 -49.69 -3.13
C ILE A 106 11.80 -49.27 -4.21
N TYR A 107 11.55 -50.16 -5.16
CA TYR A 107 10.54 -49.93 -6.19
C TYR A 107 9.13 -49.86 -5.55
N LEU A 108 8.37 -48.80 -5.87
CA LEU A 108 6.99 -48.61 -5.42
C LEU A 108 6.04 -49.04 -6.55
N PRO A 109 5.28 -50.12 -6.37
CA PRO A 109 4.31 -50.55 -7.37
C PRO A 109 3.21 -49.57 -7.62
N LYS A 110 2.66 -49.51 -8.83
CA LYS A 110 1.55 -48.56 -9.19
C LYS A 110 0.26 -48.79 -8.40
N LYS A 111 0.05 -49.93 -7.81
CA LYS A 111 -1.05 -50.24 -6.90
C LYS A 111 -1.00 -49.38 -5.61
N GLU A 112 0.20 -48.94 -5.20
CA GLU A 112 0.44 -48.11 -4.01
C GLU A 112 0.25 -46.61 -4.32
N ILE A 113 -0.71 -46.28 -5.18
CA ILE A 113 -0.96 -44.90 -5.64
C ILE A 113 -1.29 -43.97 -4.50
N GLU A 114 -2.01 -44.40 -3.48
CA GLU A 114 -2.39 -43.55 -2.35
C GLU A 114 -1.18 -43.14 -1.49
N LEU A 115 -0.24 -44.06 -1.30
CA LEU A 115 1.03 -43.75 -0.66
C LEU A 115 1.86 -42.78 -1.52
N ALA A 116 1.92 -43.02 -2.83
CA ALA A 116 2.62 -42.15 -3.76
C ALA A 116 2.05 -40.74 -3.76
N LYS A 117 0.72 -40.57 -3.73
CA LYS A 117 0.05 -39.26 -3.60
C LYS A 117 0.45 -38.54 -2.31
N LYS A 118 0.40 -39.23 -1.17
CA LYS A 118 0.76 -38.66 0.14
C LYS A 118 2.23 -38.21 0.18
N LEU A 119 3.15 -39.03 -0.37
CA LEU A 119 4.57 -38.67 -0.44
C LEU A 119 4.82 -37.51 -1.42
N THR A 120 4.09 -37.44 -2.53
CA THR A 120 4.16 -36.36 -3.48
C THR A 120 3.70 -35.05 -2.81
N LEU A 121 2.59 -35.07 -2.07
CA LEU A 121 2.06 -33.94 -1.32
C LEU A 121 3.05 -33.48 -0.25
N LYS A 122 3.68 -34.43 0.46
CA LYS A 122 4.75 -34.12 1.42
C LYS A 122 5.90 -33.37 0.76
N LYS A 123 6.37 -33.81 -0.40
CA LYS A 123 7.43 -33.14 -1.16
C LYS A 123 7.02 -31.76 -1.61
N TYR A 124 5.77 -31.59 -2.09
CA TYR A 124 5.22 -30.30 -2.43
C TYR A 124 5.27 -29.34 -1.24
N TYR A 125 4.77 -29.73 -0.08
CA TYR A 125 4.77 -28.88 1.11
C TYR A 125 6.18 -28.59 1.63
N GLN A 126 7.13 -29.50 1.43
CA GLN A 126 8.51 -29.22 1.80
C GLN A 126 9.11 -28.12 0.93
N LEU A 127 8.97 -28.22 -0.39
CA LEU A 127 9.46 -27.21 -1.32
C LEU A 127 8.74 -25.87 -1.13
N ARG A 128 7.41 -25.91 -0.92
CA ARG A 128 6.62 -24.72 -0.64
C ARG A 128 7.06 -24.02 0.64
N LYS A 129 7.36 -24.77 1.69
CA LYS A 129 7.91 -24.22 2.93
C LYS A 129 9.24 -23.50 2.68
N GLU A 130 10.13 -24.08 1.90
CA GLU A 130 11.43 -23.47 1.58
C GLU A 130 11.27 -22.16 0.77
N GLU A 131 10.32 -22.12 -0.16
CA GLU A 131 9.97 -20.89 -0.89
C GLU A 131 9.44 -19.81 0.04
N LEU A 132 8.47 -20.14 0.88
CA LEU A 132 7.87 -19.21 1.82
C LEU A 132 8.88 -18.69 2.85
N GLN A 133 9.80 -19.53 3.31
CA GLN A 133 10.85 -19.10 4.24
C GLN A 133 11.81 -18.12 3.58
N ARG A 134 12.18 -18.32 2.32
CA ARG A 134 13.01 -17.36 1.56
C ARG A 134 12.28 -16.02 1.36
N GLU A 135 11.01 -16.08 0.99
CA GLU A 135 10.18 -14.90 0.83
C GLU A 135 10.01 -14.15 2.16
N LEU A 136 9.74 -14.87 3.25
CA LEU A 136 9.62 -14.30 4.58
C LEU A 136 10.90 -13.56 5.00
N GLN A 137 12.04 -14.15 4.75
CA GLN A 137 13.33 -13.53 5.05
C GLN A 137 13.53 -12.23 4.25
N ALA A 138 13.20 -12.24 2.95
CA ALA A 138 13.29 -11.05 2.11
C ALA A 138 12.34 -9.93 2.61
N CYS A 139 11.10 -10.27 2.95
CA CYS A 139 10.13 -9.33 3.51
C CYS A 139 10.59 -8.75 4.86
N GLN A 140 11.14 -9.58 5.74
CA GLN A 140 11.67 -9.14 7.04
C GLN A 140 12.87 -8.21 6.88
N MET A 141 13.78 -8.50 5.96
CA MET A 141 14.90 -7.60 5.65
C MET A 141 14.42 -6.26 5.10
N TYR A 142 13.42 -6.26 4.23
CA TYR A 142 12.79 -5.04 3.74
C TYR A 142 12.20 -4.22 4.89
N MET A 143 11.39 -4.85 5.73
CA MET A 143 10.76 -4.19 6.89
C MET A 143 11.79 -3.62 7.85
N GLN A 144 12.85 -4.37 8.17
CA GLN A 144 13.92 -3.92 9.03
C GLN A 144 14.62 -2.67 8.47
N LYS A 145 14.88 -2.65 7.16
CA LYS A 145 15.50 -1.48 6.52
C LYS A 145 14.54 -0.31 6.39
N ALA A 146 13.27 -0.57 6.18
CA ALA A 146 12.23 0.45 6.13
C ALA A 146 11.99 1.11 7.50
N ASP A 147 12.10 0.35 8.60
CA ASP A 147 11.90 0.85 9.96
C ASP A 147 13.17 1.50 10.57
N CYS A 148 14.35 1.13 10.10
CA CYS A 148 15.63 1.51 10.70
C CYS A 148 15.97 2.99 10.68
N LYS A 149 15.27 3.81 9.91
CA LYS A 149 15.56 5.25 9.88
C LYS A 149 14.28 6.00 9.70
N LYS A 150 13.49 6.05 10.75
CA LYS A 150 12.43 7.02 10.83
C LYS A 150 12.95 8.34 10.31
N ASP A 151 12.76 8.49 9.00
CA ASP A 151 12.55 9.73 8.35
C ASP A 151 13.48 10.85 8.76
N MET A 152 14.76 10.69 8.45
CA MET A 152 15.65 11.86 8.41
C MET A 152 15.07 12.93 7.47
N LEU A 153 14.37 12.49 6.40
CA LEU A 153 13.65 13.37 5.49
C LEU A 153 12.48 14.05 6.19
N GLU A 154 11.60 13.28 6.87
CA GLU A 154 10.47 13.87 7.60
C GLU A 154 10.95 14.80 8.73
N LYS A 155 11.99 14.42 9.48
CA LYS A 155 12.60 15.30 10.49
C LYS A 155 13.16 16.58 9.90
N MET A 156 13.78 16.50 8.72
CA MET A 156 14.25 17.68 8.00
C MET A 156 13.07 18.55 7.58
N LEU A 157 12.00 17.95 7.07
CA LEU A 157 10.81 18.66 6.61
C LEU A 157 9.96 19.24 7.75
N ASP A 158 10.05 18.66 8.96
CA ASP A 158 9.43 19.21 10.18
C ASP A 158 10.20 20.40 10.77
N ASN A 159 11.40 20.68 10.28
CA ASN A 159 12.19 21.82 10.73
C ASN A 159 11.80 23.08 9.95
N GLU A 160 11.32 24.09 10.66
CA GLU A 160 10.79 25.35 10.11
C GLU A 160 11.78 26.08 9.19
N GLU A 161 13.08 26.03 9.47
CA GLU A 161 14.07 26.71 8.66
C GLU A 161 14.31 25.99 7.33
N TYR A 162 14.37 24.65 7.32
CA TYR A 162 14.43 23.91 6.07
C TYR A 162 13.15 24.09 5.24
N GLU A 163 11.99 24.11 5.88
CA GLU A 163 10.73 24.38 5.20
C GLU A 163 10.72 25.76 4.54
N ARG A 164 11.18 26.78 5.28
CA ARG A 164 11.30 28.16 4.79
C ARG A 164 12.23 28.23 3.57
N LEU A 165 13.40 27.54 3.63
CA LEU A 165 14.39 27.51 2.54
C LEU A 165 13.88 26.73 1.33
N LEU A 166 13.05 25.73 1.51
CA LEU A 166 12.36 25.00 0.43
C LEU A 166 11.25 25.83 -0.22
N GLY A 167 10.90 26.98 0.37
CA GLY A 167 9.89 27.91 -0.18
C GLY A 167 8.49 27.30 -0.30
N GLY A 168 8.12 26.40 0.61
CA GLY A 168 6.82 25.73 0.59
C GLY A 168 6.64 24.66 -0.51
N ARG A 169 7.72 24.30 -1.21
CA ARG A 169 7.67 23.31 -2.28
C ARG A 169 7.53 21.87 -1.77
N ARG A 170 7.90 21.61 -0.52
CA ARG A 170 7.84 20.31 0.14
C ARG A 170 7.44 20.50 1.60
N HIS A 171 6.57 19.63 2.08
CA HIS A 171 6.12 19.59 3.47
C HIS A 171 6.26 18.17 4.02
N SER A 172 6.35 18.03 5.34
CA SER A 172 6.19 16.75 6.00
C SER A 172 4.78 16.17 5.75
N VAL A 173 4.65 14.85 5.84
CA VAL A 173 3.34 14.19 5.72
C VAL A 173 2.34 14.79 6.68
N LYS A 174 2.75 15.01 7.92
CA LYS A 174 1.91 15.59 8.96
C LYS A 174 1.35 16.96 8.55
N LYS A 175 2.23 17.87 8.14
CA LYS A 175 1.82 19.22 7.74
C LYS A 175 0.95 19.21 6.47
N GLU A 176 1.25 18.35 5.52
CA GLU A 176 0.43 18.18 4.32
C GLU A 176 -0.97 17.69 4.66
N LEU A 177 -1.09 16.73 5.61
CA LEU A 177 -2.38 16.25 6.08
C LEU A 177 -3.15 17.34 6.85
N GLU A 178 -2.48 18.09 7.70
CA GLU A 178 -3.08 19.25 8.40
C GLU A 178 -3.58 20.30 7.42
N ASN A 179 -2.78 20.67 6.42
CA ASN A 179 -3.18 21.60 5.38
C ASN A 179 -4.40 21.10 4.61
N TRP A 180 -4.35 19.82 4.18
CA TRP A 180 -5.46 19.19 3.48
C TRP A 180 -6.73 19.16 4.32
N MET A 181 -6.66 18.85 5.61
CA MET A 181 -7.84 18.84 6.49
C MET A 181 -8.46 20.25 6.67
N ASN A 182 -7.65 21.30 6.65
CA ASN A 182 -8.09 22.68 6.83
C ASN A 182 -8.51 23.36 5.52
N GLU A 183 -8.16 22.81 4.39
CA GLU A 183 -8.52 23.35 3.07
C GLU A 183 -10.02 23.22 2.82
N LYS A 184 -10.61 24.25 2.22
CA LYS A 184 -12.00 24.22 1.76
C LYS A 184 -12.11 23.30 0.55
N TYR A 185 -13.12 22.46 0.54
CA TYR A 185 -13.41 21.56 -0.56
C TYR A 185 -14.87 21.62 -0.99
N GLU A 186 -15.14 21.24 -2.24
CA GLU A 186 -16.49 21.19 -2.81
C GLU A 186 -17.17 19.89 -2.36
N LYS A 187 -18.30 20.06 -1.64
CA LYS A 187 -19.12 18.94 -1.18
C LYS A 187 -20.26 18.66 -2.14
N ASN A 188 -20.77 17.43 -2.05
CA ASN A 188 -22.01 17.08 -2.74
C ASN A 188 -23.17 17.98 -2.25
N GLY A 189 -23.68 18.79 -3.17
CA GLY A 189 -24.83 19.66 -2.92
C GLY A 189 -26.19 19.03 -3.22
N SER A 190 -26.21 17.77 -3.69
CA SER A 190 -27.46 17.10 -4.03
C SER A 190 -28.18 16.61 -2.78
N HIS A 191 -29.50 16.77 -2.74
CA HIS A 191 -30.36 16.26 -1.68
C HIS A 191 -29.92 16.66 -0.28
N PRO A 192 -29.77 17.96 0.04
CA PRO A 192 -29.35 18.43 1.37
C PRO A 192 -30.32 18.04 2.48
N GLU A 193 -31.59 17.79 2.15
CA GLU A 193 -32.63 17.30 3.05
C GLU A 193 -32.30 15.91 3.66
N ASN A 194 -31.43 15.14 3.01
CA ASN A 194 -31.00 13.82 3.48
C ASN A 194 -29.86 13.88 4.50
N LEU A 195 -29.26 15.05 4.73
CA LEU A 195 -28.21 15.25 5.72
C LEU A 195 -28.80 15.39 7.13
N ILE A 196 -29.25 14.26 7.71
CA ILE A 196 -30.04 14.24 8.96
C ILE A 196 -29.34 13.57 10.14
N VAL A 197 -28.28 12.77 9.88
CA VAL A 197 -27.58 12.05 10.93
C VAL A 197 -26.38 12.83 11.40
N LYS A 198 -26.27 13.12 12.69
CA LYS A 198 -25.15 13.86 13.27
C LYS A 198 -23.89 13.02 13.26
N GLY A 199 -22.88 13.46 12.56
CA GLY A 199 -21.52 12.91 12.56
C GLY A 199 -20.60 13.60 13.56
N THR A 200 -19.31 13.30 13.45
CA THR A 200 -18.25 13.98 14.21
C THR A 200 -17.99 15.39 13.65
N GLN A 201 -17.28 16.23 14.41
CA GLN A 201 -16.87 17.57 13.96
C GLN A 201 -18.04 18.48 13.54
N GLY A 202 -19.25 18.24 14.05
CA GLY A 202 -20.42 19.06 13.73
C GLY A 202 -21.00 18.88 12.32
N LYS A 203 -20.58 17.86 11.59
CA LYS A 203 -21.08 17.52 10.24
C LYS A 203 -22.38 16.73 10.33
N PHE A 204 -23.21 16.83 9.30
CA PHE A 204 -24.36 15.95 9.09
C PHE A 204 -24.08 15.01 7.93
N LEU A 205 -24.57 13.78 8.05
CA LEU A 205 -24.37 12.65 7.16
C LEU A 205 -25.72 12.11 6.71
N ARG A 206 -25.73 11.33 5.63
CA ARG A 206 -26.98 10.83 5.03
C ARG A 206 -27.51 9.57 5.71
N SER A 207 -26.66 8.74 6.31
CA SER A 207 -27.06 7.48 6.93
C SER A 207 -26.39 7.22 8.27
N LYS A 208 -27.00 6.30 9.05
CA LYS A 208 -26.41 5.81 10.32
C LYS A 208 -25.11 5.03 10.07
N SER A 209 -25.03 4.30 8.97
CA SER A 209 -23.85 3.52 8.61
C SER A 209 -22.67 4.42 8.26
N GLU A 210 -22.90 5.52 7.54
CA GLU A 210 -21.89 6.55 7.35
C GLU A 210 -21.46 7.19 8.68
N ALA A 211 -22.36 7.38 9.63
CA ALA A 211 -22.01 7.88 10.96
C ALA A 211 -21.14 6.92 11.77
N ILE A 212 -21.28 5.61 11.57
CA ILE A 212 -20.38 4.61 12.14
C ILE A 212 -18.99 4.76 11.53
N ILE A 213 -18.88 4.86 10.20
CA ILE A 213 -17.61 5.03 9.50
C ILE A 213 -16.93 6.32 9.94
N ASP A 214 -17.65 7.46 9.92
CA ASP A 214 -17.17 8.78 10.37
C ASP A 214 -16.60 8.71 11.80
N LYS A 215 -17.34 8.07 12.71
CA LYS A 215 -16.92 7.94 14.10
C LYS A 215 -15.65 7.10 14.26
N VAL A 216 -15.56 5.97 13.57
CA VAL A 216 -14.38 5.09 13.66
C VAL A 216 -13.15 5.75 13.03
N LEU A 217 -13.27 6.40 11.87
CA LEU A 217 -12.19 7.19 11.27
C LEU A 217 -11.71 8.29 12.22
N TYR A 218 -12.64 9.07 12.78
CA TYR A 218 -12.32 10.16 13.72
C TYR A 218 -11.64 9.65 14.99
N THR A 219 -12.17 8.60 15.60
CA THR A 219 -11.64 8.04 16.87
C THR A 219 -10.23 7.49 16.71
N ASN A 220 -9.89 6.97 15.51
CA ASN A 220 -8.56 6.47 15.18
C ASN A 220 -7.62 7.55 14.62
N GLY A 221 -8.04 8.82 14.59
CA GLY A 221 -7.20 9.92 14.12
C GLY A 221 -6.87 9.85 12.63
N ILE A 222 -7.71 9.18 11.84
CA ILE A 222 -7.51 9.09 10.39
C ILE A 222 -8.00 10.40 9.76
N PRO A 223 -7.18 11.12 8.98
CA PRO A 223 -7.63 12.30 8.25
C PRO A 223 -8.62 11.91 7.16
N PHE A 224 -9.80 12.56 7.15
CA PHE A 224 -10.82 12.28 6.14
C PHE A 224 -11.70 13.49 5.82
N ARG A 225 -12.28 13.48 4.62
CA ARG A 225 -13.31 14.39 4.16
C ARG A 225 -14.56 13.59 3.78
N TYR A 226 -15.72 14.14 4.06
CA TYR A 226 -17.01 13.56 3.72
C TYR A 226 -17.56 14.18 2.45
N GLU A 227 -17.96 13.35 1.47
CA GLU A 227 -18.48 13.74 0.15
C GLU A 227 -17.60 14.79 -0.56
N ASP A 228 -16.28 14.64 -0.52
CA ASP A 228 -15.33 15.50 -1.24
C ASP A 228 -15.37 15.19 -2.73
N LYS A 229 -15.45 16.23 -3.58
CA LYS A 229 -15.54 16.08 -5.03
C LYS A 229 -14.30 15.43 -5.62
N LEU A 230 -14.45 14.26 -6.19
CA LEU A 230 -13.42 13.56 -6.95
C LEU A 230 -13.61 13.85 -8.43
N VAL A 231 -12.69 14.59 -9.03
CA VAL A 231 -12.68 14.87 -10.46
C VAL A 231 -11.99 13.73 -11.19
N LEU A 232 -12.67 13.12 -12.14
CA LEU A 232 -12.19 12.08 -13.05
C LEU A 232 -11.95 12.66 -14.45
N GLU A 233 -11.42 11.88 -15.39
CA GLU A 233 -11.09 12.41 -16.73
C GLU A 233 -12.26 13.12 -17.44
N ASN A 234 -13.44 12.51 -17.43
CA ASN A 234 -14.60 13.01 -18.17
C ASN A 234 -15.82 13.29 -17.27
N THR A 235 -15.70 13.13 -15.96
CA THR A 235 -16.80 13.28 -15.03
C THR A 235 -16.28 13.58 -13.61
N PHE A 236 -17.15 13.58 -12.63
CA PHE A 236 -16.79 13.65 -11.22
C PHE A 236 -17.67 12.72 -10.40
N LEU A 237 -17.16 12.31 -9.26
CA LEU A 237 -17.89 11.53 -8.25
C LEU A 237 -17.77 12.22 -6.89
N TYR A 238 -18.64 11.82 -5.99
CA TYR A 238 -18.53 12.14 -4.57
C TYR A 238 -18.45 10.81 -3.81
N PRO A 239 -17.24 10.37 -3.44
CA PRO A 239 -17.08 9.26 -2.51
C PRO A 239 -17.73 9.61 -1.18
N ASP A 240 -18.31 8.63 -0.48
CA ASP A 240 -18.84 8.91 0.86
C ASP A 240 -17.75 9.45 1.76
N PHE A 241 -16.56 8.85 1.70
CA PHE A 241 -15.39 9.39 2.38
C PHE A 241 -14.15 9.35 1.48
N THR A 242 -13.36 10.43 1.52
CA THR A 242 -11.99 10.47 1.05
C THR A 242 -11.11 10.49 2.29
N ALA A 243 -10.38 9.40 2.54
CA ALA A 243 -9.50 9.27 3.70
C ALA A 243 -8.03 9.25 3.27
N ARG A 244 -7.14 9.73 4.13
CA ARG A 244 -5.69 9.70 3.87
C ARG A 244 -4.97 8.93 4.96
N HIS A 245 -4.05 8.07 4.56
CA HIS A 245 -3.26 7.29 5.51
C HIS A 245 -2.37 8.21 6.36
N PRO A 246 -2.43 8.13 7.70
CA PRO A 246 -1.77 9.11 8.58
C PRO A 246 -0.25 9.12 8.48
N LYS A 247 0.38 8.00 8.11
CA LYS A 247 1.85 7.91 7.99
C LYS A 247 2.37 8.18 6.57
N THR A 248 1.62 7.79 5.54
CA THR A 248 2.08 7.87 4.14
C THR A 248 1.39 8.98 3.35
N GLY A 249 0.27 9.50 3.83
CA GLY A 249 -0.56 10.45 3.12
C GLY A 249 -1.28 9.87 1.89
N GLN A 250 -1.19 8.56 1.66
CA GLN A 250 -1.88 7.88 0.56
C GLN A 250 -3.38 8.09 0.66
N VAL A 251 -4.03 8.33 -0.48
CA VAL A 251 -5.47 8.57 -0.56
C VAL A 251 -6.21 7.25 -0.76
N TYR A 252 -7.28 7.09 0.01
CA TYR A 252 -8.25 6.02 -0.11
C TYR A 252 -9.64 6.62 -0.25
N TYR A 253 -10.43 6.09 -1.17
CA TYR A 253 -11.84 6.40 -1.32
C TYR A 253 -12.65 5.31 -0.65
N TRP A 254 -13.70 5.68 0.07
CA TRP A 254 -14.59 4.73 0.73
C TRP A 254 -16.02 4.97 0.27
N GLU A 255 -16.65 3.91 -0.21
CA GLU A 255 -18.06 3.86 -0.58
C GLU A 255 -18.81 2.88 0.30
N HIS A 256 -19.96 3.30 0.75
CA HIS A 256 -20.87 2.46 1.51
C HIS A 256 -22.19 2.29 0.76
N PHE A 257 -22.53 1.08 0.37
CA PHE A 257 -23.75 0.75 -0.33
C PHE A 257 -24.81 0.22 0.64
N GLY A 258 -25.77 1.08 1.00
CA GLY A 258 -26.76 0.84 2.07
C GLY A 258 -28.00 0.03 1.69
N LEU A 259 -28.24 -0.25 0.40
CA LEU A 259 -29.48 -0.87 -0.08
C LEU A 259 -29.20 -2.02 -1.06
N MET A 260 -28.26 -2.92 -0.68
CA MET A 260 -27.84 -4.02 -1.54
C MET A 260 -28.86 -5.19 -1.63
N ASP A 261 -30.02 -5.03 -1.05
CA ASP A 261 -31.20 -5.87 -1.24
C ASP A 261 -32.13 -5.37 -2.36
N GLN A 262 -31.83 -4.20 -2.98
CA GLN A 262 -32.65 -3.61 -4.03
C GLN A 262 -31.97 -3.71 -5.41
N PRO A 263 -32.55 -4.42 -6.40
CA PRO A 263 -31.93 -4.66 -7.71
C PRO A 263 -31.52 -3.40 -8.46
N GLU A 264 -32.36 -2.36 -8.44
CA GLU A 264 -32.06 -1.09 -9.12
C GLU A 264 -30.89 -0.35 -8.46
N TYR A 265 -30.78 -0.43 -7.13
CA TYR A 265 -29.66 0.15 -6.40
C TYR A 265 -28.35 -0.60 -6.69
N ILE A 266 -28.39 -1.94 -6.74
CA ILE A 266 -27.24 -2.78 -7.13
C ILE A 266 -26.71 -2.37 -8.49
N ASN A 267 -27.59 -2.18 -9.48
CA ASN A 267 -27.17 -1.77 -10.82
C ASN A 267 -26.45 -0.41 -10.81
N ARG A 268 -26.94 0.57 -10.05
CA ARG A 268 -26.27 1.88 -9.88
C ARG A 268 -24.93 1.76 -9.16
N ALA A 269 -24.88 0.93 -8.11
CA ALA A 269 -23.63 0.65 -7.37
C ALA A 269 -22.58 0.03 -8.30
N CYS A 270 -22.93 -0.98 -9.10
CA CYS A 270 -22.04 -1.58 -10.08
C CYS A 270 -21.54 -0.56 -11.13
N GLN A 271 -22.40 0.32 -11.62
CA GLN A 271 -21.98 1.38 -12.54
C GLN A 271 -21.00 2.35 -11.89
N LYS A 272 -21.25 2.75 -10.62
CA LYS A 272 -20.35 3.62 -9.86
C LYS A 272 -18.97 2.97 -9.65
N ILE A 273 -18.94 1.68 -9.27
CA ILE A 273 -17.70 0.91 -9.14
C ILE A 273 -16.96 0.83 -10.47
N LYS A 274 -17.67 0.58 -11.57
CA LYS A 274 -17.09 0.56 -12.92
C LYS A 274 -16.41 1.88 -13.25
N MET A 275 -17.05 3.02 -12.97
CA MET A 275 -16.46 4.35 -13.20
C MET A 275 -15.16 4.54 -12.37
N TYR A 276 -15.13 4.08 -11.12
CA TYR A 276 -13.91 4.08 -10.33
C TYR A 276 -12.79 3.27 -11.00
N CYS A 277 -13.08 2.02 -11.37
CA CYS A 277 -12.11 1.11 -11.98
C CYS A 277 -11.55 1.66 -13.30
N GLU A 278 -12.38 2.23 -14.15
CA GLU A 278 -11.97 2.85 -15.43
C GLU A 278 -11.00 4.04 -15.21
N ASN A 279 -11.01 4.65 -14.03
CA ASN A 279 -10.12 5.76 -13.65
C ASN A 279 -8.98 5.32 -12.70
N GLY A 280 -8.66 4.03 -12.63
CA GLY A 280 -7.54 3.52 -11.82
C GLY A 280 -7.77 3.51 -10.32
N ILE A 281 -9.04 3.64 -9.89
CA ILE A 281 -9.43 3.54 -8.48
C ILE A 281 -10.03 2.15 -8.27
N ILE A 282 -9.24 1.25 -7.68
CA ILE A 282 -9.48 -0.18 -7.71
C ILE A 282 -9.93 -0.69 -6.32
N PRO A 283 -11.04 -1.45 -6.26
CA PRO A 283 -11.47 -2.09 -5.01
C PRO A 283 -10.35 -2.94 -4.37
N GLY A 284 -10.16 -2.77 -3.09
CA GLY A 284 -9.11 -3.47 -2.33
C GLY A 284 -7.71 -2.86 -2.42
N ILE A 285 -7.48 -1.87 -3.30
CA ILE A 285 -6.20 -1.16 -3.42
C ILE A 285 -6.34 0.26 -2.83
N ASN A 286 -7.15 1.10 -3.48
CA ASN A 286 -7.37 2.49 -3.08
C ASN A 286 -8.87 2.85 -3.03
N LEU A 287 -9.75 1.86 -3.22
CA LEU A 287 -11.19 1.95 -3.03
C LEU A 287 -11.65 0.93 -1.99
N ILE A 288 -12.15 1.42 -0.88
CA ILE A 288 -12.75 0.63 0.20
C ILE A 288 -14.25 0.54 -0.09
N LEU A 289 -14.77 -0.67 -0.15
CA LEU A 289 -16.18 -0.91 -0.36
C LEU A 289 -16.79 -1.57 0.88
N THR A 290 -17.87 -0.99 1.38
CA THR A 290 -18.74 -1.60 2.38
C THR A 290 -20.16 -1.63 1.87
N TYR A 291 -20.90 -2.59 2.32
CA TYR A 291 -22.30 -2.74 1.91
C TYR A 291 -23.14 -3.33 3.03
N GLU A 292 -24.43 -3.03 2.99
CA GLU A 292 -25.39 -3.59 3.92
C GLU A 292 -26.71 -3.92 3.22
N THR A 293 -27.48 -4.75 3.91
CA THR A 293 -28.88 -5.06 3.60
C THR A 293 -29.72 -4.87 4.86
N LYS A 294 -31.03 -4.92 4.76
CA LYS A 294 -31.91 -4.83 5.93
C LYS A 294 -31.62 -5.94 6.95
N GLU A 295 -31.25 -7.13 6.48
CA GLU A 295 -30.97 -8.29 7.35
C GLU A 295 -29.54 -8.26 7.92
N ASN A 296 -28.62 -7.64 7.21
CA ASN A 296 -27.20 -7.57 7.58
C ASN A 296 -26.72 -6.13 7.56
N PRO A 297 -27.01 -5.34 8.60
CA PRO A 297 -26.56 -3.95 8.71
C PRO A 297 -25.05 -3.87 8.99
N LEU A 298 -24.43 -2.77 8.58
CA LEU A 298 -23.01 -2.50 8.85
C LEU A 298 -22.78 -2.41 10.37
N SER A 299 -21.82 -3.17 10.87
CA SER A 299 -21.43 -3.14 12.28
C SER A 299 -20.16 -2.31 12.52
N ILE A 300 -20.01 -1.79 13.74
CA ILE A 300 -18.80 -1.08 14.18
C ILE A 300 -17.56 -1.98 14.04
N ASP A 301 -17.65 -3.25 14.45
CA ASP A 301 -16.54 -4.21 14.40
C ASP A 301 -16.02 -4.44 12.98
N GLN A 302 -16.93 -4.43 11.98
CA GLN A 302 -16.52 -4.52 10.58
C GLN A 302 -15.73 -3.29 10.15
N VAL A 303 -16.19 -2.10 10.51
CA VAL A 303 -15.52 -0.84 10.19
C VAL A 303 -14.16 -0.74 10.89
N GLU A 304 -14.07 -1.13 12.17
CA GLU A 304 -12.81 -1.16 12.91
C GLU A 304 -11.78 -2.11 12.29
N LYS A 305 -12.21 -3.29 11.83
CA LYS A 305 -11.33 -4.22 11.11
C LYS A 305 -10.79 -3.60 9.82
N ILE A 306 -11.66 -2.93 9.06
CA ILE A 306 -11.26 -2.25 7.82
C ILE A 306 -10.27 -1.12 8.13
N VAL A 307 -10.56 -0.27 9.11
CA VAL A 307 -9.65 0.82 9.50
C VAL A 307 -8.30 0.29 9.96
N LYS A 308 -8.28 -0.79 10.72
CA LYS A 308 -7.05 -1.45 11.14
C LYS A 308 -6.25 -2.00 9.96
N GLU A 309 -6.92 -2.54 8.96
CA GLU A 309 -6.28 -3.12 7.77
C GLU A 309 -5.69 -2.07 6.85
N TYR A 310 -6.38 -0.93 6.65
CA TYR A 310 -5.98 0.08 5.67
C TYR A 310 -5.15 1.23 6.24
N PHE A 311 -5.23 1.52 7.55
CA PHE A 311 -4.68 2.77 8.10
C PHE A 311 -3.78 2.60 9.33
N LEU A 312 -3.79 1.46 10.02
CA LEU A 312 -3.04 1.24 11.26
C LEU A 312 -1.97 0.16 11.13
#